data_0b45f3eb5a941eec33b9502a508a1ae7
#
_entry.id   0b45f3eb5a941eec33b9502a508a1ae7
#
_cell.length_a   1.000
_cell.length_b   1.000
_cell.length_c   1.000
_cell.angle_alpha   90.00
_cell.angle_beta   90.00
_cell.angle_gamma   90.00
#
_symmetry.space_group_name_H-M   'P 1'
#
loop_
_entity.id
_entity.type
_entity.pdbx_description
1 polymer ?
#
loop_
_entity_poly.entity_id
_entity_poly.type
_entity_poly.pdbx_seq_one_letter_code
_entity_poly.pdbx_strand_id
1 'polypeptide(L)'
;MVKIAINGFGRIGRTFFRYAFALPSEALAKEGAPQIEIVAINDLGSPENLAYLLKYDTVYGPYDKGVTTTTKNGKNYIVIGGPPSPEASEGRQHEILVLSEKEPAKLPWKDLNIDIVVESTGVFESYEKSKAHLDAGAKRVVITAPAKDDITPTSTPNVGEEFLKKDKITSAASCT
;
A
#
# COMPACT_ATOMS: atom_id res chain seq x y z
N MET A 1 -3.43 14.30 6.02
CA MET A 1 -3.52 13.13 5.10
C MET A 1 -2.24 12.34 5.25
N VAL A 2 -2.35 11.02 5.49
CA VAL A 2 -1.19 10.12 5.67
C VAL A 2 -0.86 9.48 4.32
N LYS A 3 0.38 9.63 3.87
CA LYS A 3 0.85 9.10 2.58
C LYS A 3 1.37 7.68 2.76
N ILE A 4 0.82 6.77 1.98
CA ILE A 4 1.13 5.34 2.05
C ILE A 4 1.78 4.88 0.74
N ALA A 5 2.82 4.06 0.87
CA ALA A 5 3.34 3.23 -0.20
C ALA A 5 3.11 1.75 0.10
N ILE A 6 2.87 0.96 -0.94
CA ILE A 6 2.72 -0.49 -0.83
C ILE A 6 3.94 -1.12 -1.48
N ASN A 7 4.72 -1.89 -0.73
CA ASN A 7 5.81 -2.70 -1.25
C ASN A 7 5.36 -4.15 -1.36
N GLY A 8 5.25 -4.65 -2.59
CA GLY A 8 4.61 -5.92 -2.92
C GLY A 8 3.11 -5.76 -3.20
N PHE A 9 2.74 -5.89 -4.47
CA PHE A 9 1.34 -5.79 -4.91
C PHE A 9 0.75 -7.16 -5.23
N GLY A 10 1.11 -8.13 -4.39
CA GLY A 10 0.55 -9.46 -4.33
C GLY A 10 -0.90 -9.46 -3.80
N ARG A 11 -1.38 -10.59 -3.34
CA ARG A 11 -2.75 -10.73 -2.81
C ARG A 11 -3.01 -9.76 -1.65
N ILE A 12 -2.13 -9.72 -0.67
CA ILE A 12 -2.30 -8.87 0.54
C ILE A 12 -2.24 -7.39 0.18
N GLY A 13 -1.23 -6.95 -0.60
CA GLY A 13 -1.12 -5.56 -1.03
C GLY A 13 -2.35 -5.07 -1.81
N ARG A 14 -2.89 -5.92 -2.72
CA ARG A 14 -4.11 -5.59 -3.46
C ARG A 14 -5.37 -5.56 -2.59
N THR A 15 -5.49 -6.47 -1.63
CA THR A 15 -6.62 -6.46 -0.69
C THR A 15 -6.59 -5.21 0.18
N PHE A 16 -5.42 -4.85 0.73
CA PHE A 16 -5.24 -3.60 1.46
C PHE A 16 -5.61 -2.40 0.58
N PHE A 17 -5.12 -2.36 -0.66
CA PHE A 17 -5.42 -1.29 -1.60
C PHE A 17 -6.94 -1.14 -1.81
N ARG A 18 -7.64 -2.23 -2.14
CA ARG A 18 -9.10 -2.21 -2.35
C ARG A 18 -9.84 -1.71 -1.12
N TYR A 19 -9.44 -2.18 0.07
CA TYR A 19 -10.04 -1.76 1.34
C TYR A 19 -9.82 -0.27 1.59
N ALA A 20 -8.59 0.20 1.42
CA ALA A 20 -8.24 1.61 1.62
C ALA A 20 -9.03 2.55 0.70
N PHE A 21 -9.29 2.16 -0.54
CA PHE A 21 -10.12 2.92 -1.49
C PHE A 21 -11.63 2.75 -1.27
N ALA A 22 -12.06 1.70 -0.57
CA ALA A 22 -13.48 1.49 -0.25
C ALA A 22 -13.94 2.30 0.97
N LEU A 23 -13.00 2.72 1.85
CA LEU A 23 -13.33 3.49 3.05
C LEU A 23 -13.83 4.88 2.64
N PRO A 24 -15.09 5.23 2.99
CA PRO A 24 -15.58 6.59 2.77
C PRO A 24 -14.74 7.58 3.58
N SER A 25 -14.30 8.66 2.95
CA SER A 25 -13.57 9.74 3.63
C SER A 25 -14.34 10.29 4.85
N GLU A 26 -15.67 10.27 4.78
CA GLU A 26 -16.56 10.67 5.86
C GLU A 26 -16.59 9.68 7.04
N ALA A 27 -16.44 8.39 6.78
CA ALA A 27 -16.36 7.38 7.85
C ALA A 27 -15.06 7.52 8.64
N LEU A 28 -13.94 7.71 7.95
CA LEU A 28 -12.65 7.99 8.58
C LEU A 28 -12.68 9.29 9.40
N ALA A 29 -13.33 10.33 8.88
CA ALA A 29 -13.45 11.61 9.58
C ALA A 29 -14.31 11.52 10.85
N LYS A 30 -15.39 10.73 10.85
CA LYS A 30 -16.25 10.51 12.03
C LYS A 30 -15.55 9.78 13.15
N GLU A 31 -14.62 8.89 12.84
CA GLU A 31 -13.82 8.15 13.82
C GLU A 31 -12.56 8.90 14.26
N GLY A 32 -12.34 10.12 13.75
CA GLY A 32 -11.11 10.88 14.00
C GLY A 32 -9.85 10.28 13.36
N ALA A 33 -10.02 9.30 12.48
CA ALA A 33 -8.92 8.68 11.77
C ALA A 33 -8.39 9.63 10.67
N PRO A 34 -7.07 9.71 10.47
CA PRO A 34 -6.51 10.53 9.42
C PRO A 34 -6.90 9.98 8.04
N GLN A 35 -7.20 10.88 7.12
CA GLN A 35 -7.35 10.50 5.72
C GLN A 35 -6.04 9.89 5.21
N ILE A 36 -6.15 8.81 4.45
CA ILE A 36 -5.01 8.11 3.85
C ILE A 36 -4.98 8.34 2.34
N GLU A 37 -3.78 8.39 1.79
CA GLU A 37 -3.51 8.52 0.36
C GLU A 37 -2.49 7.47 -0.05
N ILE A 38 -2.86 6.56 -0.95
CA ILE A 38 -1.89 5.64 -1.57
C ILE A 38 -1.20 6.39 -2.70
N VAL A 39 0.10 6.62 -2.54
CA VAL A 39 0.92 7.42 -3.46
C VAL A 39 1.65 6.55 -4.46
N ALA A 40 2.16 5.40 -4.01
CA ALA A 40 2.99 4.54 -4.83
C ALA A 40 2.81 3.06 -4.49
N ILE A 41 3.05 2.24 -5.50
CA ILE A 41 3.16 0.79 -5.43
C ILE A 41 4.54 0.42 -5.97
N ASN A 42 5.26 -0.46 -5.28
CA ASN A 42 6.46 -1.09 -5.79
C ASN A 42 6.23 -2.59 -5.95
N ASP A 43 6.41 -3.09 -7.16
CA ASP A 43 6.33 -4.52 -7.47
C ASP A 43 7.15 -4.82 -8.73
N LEU A 44 7.66 -6.05 -8.86
CA LEU A 44 8.47 -6.46 -10.01
C LEU A 44 7.63 -6.88 -11.23
N GLY A 45 6.32 -6.99 -11.06
CA GLY A 45 5.37 -7.26 -12.15
C GLY A 45 5.18 -6.05 -13.06
N SER A 46 4.73 -6.29 -14.31
CA SER A 46 4.41 -5.19 -15.21
C SER A 46 3.17 -4.42 -14.74
N PRO A 47 3.10 -3.10 -14.98
CA PRO A 47 1.96 -2.27 -14.58
C PRO A 47 0.62 -2.81 -15.10
N GLU A 48 0.60 -3.34 -16.32
CA GLU A 48 -0.60 -3.91 -16.95
C GLU A 48 -1.07 -5.16 -16.21
N ASN A 49 -0.13 -6.04 -15.84
CA ASN A 49 -0.46 -7.24 -15.07
C ASN A 49 -0.95 -6.90 -13.66
N LEU A 50 -0.30 -5.92 -13.01
CA LEU A 50 -0.73 -5.46 -11.68
C LEU A 50 -2.14 -4.84 -11.73
N ALA A 51 -2.44 -4.04 -12.75
CA ALA A 51 -3.76 -3.47 -12.98
C ALA A 51 -4.81 -4.55 -13.27
N TYR A 52 -4.47 -5.55 -14.09
CA TYR A 52 -5.35 -6.68 -14.36
C TYR A 52 -5.68 -7.47 -13.09
N LEU A 53 -4.66 -7.79 -12.29
CA LEU A 53 -4.84 -8.52 -11.03
C LEU A 53 -5.58 -7.69 -9.97
N LEU A 54 -5.47 -6.37 -9.99
CA LEU A 54 -6.27 -5.49 -9.14
C LEU A 54 -7.74 -5.52 -9.56
N LYS A 55 -8.00 -5.52 -10.88
CA LYS A 55 -9.35 -5.50 -11.43
C LYS A 55 -10.09 -6.81 -11.21
N TYR A 56 -9.39 -7.94 -11.30
CA TYR A 56 -10.00 -9.28 -11.23
C TYR A 56 -9.39 -10.07 -10.09
N ASP A 57 -10.20 -10.45 -9.12
CA ASP A 57 -9.80 -11.30 -8.00
C ASP A 57 -10.78 -12.48 -7.87
N THR A 58 -10.26 -13.67 -7.64
CA THR A 58 -11.08 -14.89 -7.56
C THR A 58 -11.86 -15.02 -6.26
N VAL A 59 -11.42 -14.35 -5.20
CA VAL A 59 -12.06 -14.38 -3.87
C VAL A 59 -12.99 -13.19 -3.71
N TYR A 60 -12.50 -11.99 -4.01
CA TYR A 60 -13.24 -10.74 -3.79
C TYR A 60 -14.01 -10.26 -5.03
N GLY A 61 -13.93 -11.02 -6.13
CA GLY A 61 -14.61 -10.67 -7.38
C GLY A 61 -14.01 -9.45 -8.10
N PRO A 62 -14.70 -9.00 -9.17
CA PRO A 62 -14.27 -7.81 -9.89
C PRO A 62 -14.23 -6.57 -9.01
N TYR A 63 -13.23 -5.70 -9.23
CA TYR A 63 -13.17 -4.40 -8.56
C TYR A 63 -14.20 -3.45 -9.19
N ASP A 64 -14.97 -2.77 -8.36
CA ASP A 64 -16.08 -1.89 -8.76
C ASP A 64 -15.63 -0.57 -9.39
N LYS A 65 -14.33 -0.25 -9.32
CA LYS A 65 -13.76 0.97 -9.89
C LYS A 65 -13.06 0.69 -11.22
N GLY A 66 -13.03 1.70 -12.09
CA GLY A 66 -12.20 1.65 -13.29
C GLY A 66 -10.72 1.53 -12.93
N VAL A 67 -10.02 0.59 -13.57
CA VAL A 67 -8.57 0.40 -13.41
C VAL A 67 -7.95 0.41 -14.78
N THR A 68 -7.03 1.35 -15.01
CA THR A 68 -6.27 1.48 -16.25
C THR A 68 -4.80 1.77 -15.93
N THR A 69 -3.94 1.73 -16.93
CA THR A 69 -2.54 2.13 -16.80
C THR A 69 -2.23 3.31 -17.71
N THR A 70 -1.28 4.12 -17.32
CA THR A 70 -0.75 5.21 -18.14
C THR A 70 0.73 5.39 -17.88
N THR A 71 1.44 5.91 -18.89
CA THR A 71 2.85 6.30 -18.75
C THR A 71 2.97 7.79 -18.98
N LYS A 72 3.57 8.51 -18.02
CA LYS A 72 3.81 9.95 -18.09
C LYS A 72 5.26 10.25 -17.72
N ASN A 73 5.96 10.98 -18.55
CA ASN A 73 7.36 11.36 -18.31
C ASN A 73 8.28 10.16 -17.96
N GLY A 74 8.07 9.02 -18.64
CA GLY A 74 8.84 7.79 -18.40
C GLY A 74 8.51 7.07 -17.11
N LYS A 75 7.46 7.47 -16.39
CA LYS A 75 6.96 6.81 -15.16
C LYS A 75 5.61 6.16 -15.42
N ASN A 76 5.43 4.97 -14.87
CA ASN A 76 4.20 4.19 -15.00
C ASN A 76 3.25 4.49 -13.85
N TYR A 77 1.96 4.49 -14.14
CA TYR A 77 0.90 4.72 -13.16
C TYR A 77 -0.25 3.73 -13.37
N ILE A 78 -0.81 3.28 -12.26
CA ILE A 78 -2.16 2.70 -12.24
C ILE A 78 -3.13 3.83 -11.94
N VAL A 79 -4.16 3.95 -12.76
CA VAL A 79 -5.19 4.99 -12.64
C VAL A 79 -6.47 4.34 -12.14
N ILE A 80 -6.95 4.83 -11.01
CA ILE A 80 -8.19 4.36 -10.37
C ILE A 80 -9.26 5.44 -10.48
N GLY A 81 -10.47 5.04 -10.82
CA GLY A 81 -11.56 5.97 -11.05
C GLY A 81 -11.67 6.38 -12.51
N GLY A 82 -12.78 6.90 -12.88
CA GLY A 82 -13.21 7.01 -14.25
C GLY A 82 -14.18 5.87 -14.58
N PRO A 83 -15.03 6.03 -15.56
CA PRO A 83 -16.14 5.13 -15.76
C PRO A 83 -15.68 3.74 -16.14
N PRO A 84 -16.23 2.69 -15.55
CA PRO A 84 -16.25 1.38 -16.17
C PRO A 84 -17.17 1.38 -17.42
N SER A 85 -17.95 2.43 -17.61
CA SER A 85 -18.77 2.69 -18.80
C SER A 85 -18.77 4.19 -19.14
N PRO A 86 -19.06 4.56 -20.41
CA PRO A 86 -19.17 5.97 -20.85
C PRO A 86 -20.25 6.79 -20.15
N GLU A 87 -21.12 6.15 -19.40
CA GLU A 87 -22.26 6.77 -18.72
C GLU A 87 -22.04 7.08 -17.24
N ALA A 88 -20.92 6.68 -16.66
CA ALA A 88 -20.62 6.95 -15.26
C ALA A 88 -19.98 8.33 -15.09
N SER A 89 -20.63 9.16 -14.29
CA SER A 89 -20.24 10.53 -13.95
C SER A 89 -18.76 10.67 -13.53
N GLU A 90 -18.18 11.81 -13.84
CA GLU A 90 -16.81 12.25 -13.55
C GLU A 90 -16.35 11.97 -12.10
N GLY A 91 -15.93 10.74 -11.83
CA GLY A 91 -15.27 10.39 -10.60
C GLY A 91 -13.82 10.90 -10.61
N ARG A 92 -13.36 11.43 -9.49
CA ARG A 92 -11.97 11.85 -9.30
C ARG A 92 -11.02 10.70 -9.67
N GLN A 93 -10.14 10.92 -10.63
CA GLN A 93 -9.11 9.94 -10.98
C GLN A 93 -7.95 10.03 -9.99
N HIS A 94 -7.48 8.88 -9.53
CA HIS A 94 -6.30 8.76 -8.68
C HIS A 94 -5.19 8.07 -9.46
N GLU A 95 -4.06 8.74 -9.60
CA GLU A 95 -2.88 8.22 -10.26
C GLU A 95 -1.91 7.69 -9.21
N ILE A 96 -1.65 6.40 -9.22
CA ILE A 96 -0.76 5.71 -8.30
C ILE A 96 0.52 5.38 -9.03
N LEU A 97 1.65 5.91 -8.57
CA LEU A 97 2.95 5.65 -9.17
C LEU A 97 3.32 4.17 -9.03
N VAL A 98 3.73 3.54 -10.13
CA VAL A 98 4.22 2.15 -10.13
C VAL A 98 5.73 2.16 -10.28
N LEU A 99 6.41 1.59 -9.29
CA LEU A 99 7.84 1.40 -9.23
C LEU A 99 8.16 -0.09 -9.42
N SER A 100 9.36 -0.38 -9.93
CA SER A 100 9.87 -1.74 -10.08
C SER A 100 11.31 -1.81 -9.59
N GLU A 101 11.48 -1.66 -8.26
CA GLU A 101 12.78 -1.68 -7.61
C GLU A 101 12.87 -2.88 -6.65
N LYS A 102 13.93 -3.65 -6.81
CA LYS A 102 14.18 -4.85 -6.02
C LYS A 102 14.79 -4.53 -4.64
N GLU A 103 15.55 -3.45 -4.55
CA GLU A 103 16.24 -3.05 -3.34
C GLU A 103 15.48 -1.93 -2.62
N PRO A 104 14.87 -2.18 -1.46
CA PRO A 104 14.04 -1.18 -0.77
C PRO A 104 14.75 0.12 -0.44
N ALA A 105 16.06 0.07 -0.19
CA ALA A 105 16.87 1.25 0.12
C ALA A 105 16.98 2.25 -1.04
N LYS A 106 16.70 1.81 -2.28
CA LYS A 106 16.74 2.67 -3.49
C LYS A 106 15.38 3.27 -3.83
N LEU A 107 14.34 2.92 -3.10
CA LEU A 107 13.00 3.43 -3.32
C LEU A 107 12.91 4.92 -2.93
N PRO A 108 12.21 5.76 -3.70
CA PRO A 108 12.20 7.21 -3.51
C PRO A 108 11.20 7.66 -2.41
N TRP A 109 11.17 6.97 -1.27
CA TRP A 109 10.20 7.25 -0.21
C TRP A 109 10.34 8.66 0.37
N LYS A 110 11.56 9.16 0.46
CA LYS A 110 11.84 10.53 0.90
C LYS A 110 11.25 11.56 -0.05
N ASP A 111 11.46 11.41 -1.35
CA ASP A 111 11.01 12.36 -2.36
C ASP A 111 9.48 12.36 -2.49
N LEU A 112 8.86 11.21 -2.28
CA LEU A 112 7.41 11.04 -2.27
C LEU A 112 6.77 11.44 -0.93
N ASN A 113 7.58 11.75 0.09
CA ASN A 113 7.14 12.05 1.45
C ASN A 113 6.26 10.95 2.05
N ILE A 114 6.68 9.69 1.93
CA ILE A 114 5.93 8.54 2.42
C ILE A 114 5.95 8.51 3.96
N ASP A 115 4.76 8.47 4.55
CA ASP A 115 4.60 8.33 5.99
C ASP A 115 4.68 6.87 6.42
N ILE A 116 3.98 5.97 5.69
CA ILE A 116 3.91 4.55 6.04
C ILE A 116 4.17 3.71 4.79
N VAL A 117 5.06 2.72 4.92
CA VAL A 117 5.19 1.63 3.95
C VAL A 117 4.44 0.42 4.47
N VAL A 118 3.53 -0.10 3.66
CA VAL A 118 2.90 -1.41 3.85
C VAL A 118 3.78 -2.44 3.16
N GLU A 119 4.53 -3.22 3.95
CA GLU A 119 5.43 -4.25 3.46
C GLU A 119 4.66 -5.57 3.28
N SER A 120 4.41 -5.95 2.05
CA SER A 120 3.59 -7.12 1.68
C SER A 120 4.24 -8.02 0.63
N THR A 121 5.57 -7.98 0.52
CA THR A 121 6.32 -8.84 -0.42
C THR A 121 6.51 -10.27 0.09
N GLY A 122 6.48 -10.49 1.42
CA GLY A 122 6.89 -11.75 2.03
C GLY A 122 8.41 -11.99 2.05
N VAL A 123 9.21 -10.96 1.72
CA VAL A 123 10.69 -11.04 1.69
C VAL A 123 11.33 -10.29 2.84
N PHE A 124 10.78 -9.12 3.19
CA PHE A 124 11.34 -8.23 4.21
C PHE A 124 10.57 -8.33 5.53
N GLU A 125 10.43 -9.56 6.06
CA GLU A 125 9.61 -9.90 7.22
C GLU A 125 10.38 -9.83 8.55
N SER A 126 11.40 -8.99 8.65
CA SER A 126 12.15 -8.77 9.90
C SER A 126 12.54 -7.31 10.06
N TYR A 127 12.83 -6.90 11.29
CA TYR A 127 13.25 -5.54 11.61
C TYR A 127 14.39 -5.05 10.72
N GLU A 128 15.48 -5.81 10.67
CA GLU A 128 16.68 -5.45 9.93
C GLU A 128 16.42 -5.30 8.43
N LYS A 129 15.64 -6.23 7.84
CA LYS A 129 15.30 -6.15 6.42
C LYS A 129 14.36 -4.98 6.11
N SER A 130 13.36 -4.75 6.96
CA SER A 130 12.38 -3.67 6.79
C SER A 130 12.97 -2.30 7.06
N LYS A 131 14.07 -2.22 7.82
CA LYS A 131 14.78 -0.96 8.09
C LYS A 131 15.23 -0.23 6.82
N ALA A 132 15.49 -0.96 5.74
CA ALA A 132 15.84 -0.38 4.45
C ALA A 132 14.79 0.62 3.93
N HIS A 133 13.51 0.45 4.27
CA HIS A 133 12.48 1.43 3.94
C HIS A 133 12.61 2.73 4.75
N LEU A 134 13.02 2.65 6.01
CA LEU A 134 13.30 3.83 6.84
C LEU A 134 14.52 4.57 6.29
N ASP A 135 15.56 3.83 5.89
CA ASP A 135 16.77 4.40 5.29
C ASP A 135 16.45 5.09 3.95
N ALA A 136 15.47 4.58 3.20
CA ALA A 136 14.93 5.20 1.99
C ALA A 136 14.06 6.44 2.27
N GLY A 137 13.75 6.73 3.54
CA GLY A 137 13.04 7.94 3.96
C GLY A 137 11.59 7.77 4.36
N ALA A 138 11.07 6.56 4.46
CA ALA A 138 9.76 6.32 5.05
C ALA A 138 9.80 6.60 6.57
N LYS A 139 8.69 7.08 7.13
CA LYS A 139 8.63 7.36 8.58
C LYS A 139 8.31 6.12 9.39
N ARG A 140 7.55 5.19 8.82
CA ARG A 140 7.12 3.93 9.44
C ARG A 140 7.02 2.80 8.42
N VAL A 141 7.10 1.57 8.94
CA VAL A 141 6.86 0.34 8.16
C VAL A 141 5.90 -0.55 8.93
N VAL A 142 4.91 -1.10 8.24
CA VAL A 142 4.02 -2.13 8.74
C VAL A 142 4.23 -3.39 7.92
N ILE A 143 4.76 -4.42 8.55
CA ILE A 143 4.92 -5.75 7.94
C ILE A 143 3.58 -6.47 8.02
N THR A 144 3.07 -6.94 6.89
CA THR A 144 1.74 -7.61 6.82
C THR A 144 1.79 -9.10 7.09
N ALA A 145 2.86 -9.58 7.68
CA ALA A 145 3.07 -10.97 8.06
C ALA A 145 3.67 -11.05 9.47
N PRO A 146 3.65 -12.22 10.13
CA PRO A 146 4.40 -12.42 11.36
C PRO A 146 5.88 -12.11 11.13
N ALA A 147 6.46 -11.32 12.00
CA ALA A 147 7.88 -11.03 11.93
C ALA A 147 8.70 -12.31 12.13
N LYS A 148 9.80 -12.44 11.39
CA LYS A 148 10.74 -13.56 11.50
C LYS A 148 11.91 -13.28 12.43
N ASP A 149 11.67 -12.42 13.42
CA ASP A 149 12.62 -12.08 14.48
C ASP A 149 11.84 -11.82 15.78
N ASP A 150 12.57 -11.74 16.91
CA ASP A 150 12.00 -11.54 18.23
C ASP A 150 11.99 -10.06 18.66
N ILE A 151 12.45 -9.15 17.80
CA ILE A 151 12.58 -7.73 18.12
C ILE A 151 11.51 -6.85 17.46
N THR A 152 10.87 -7.33 16.40
CA THR A 152 9.78 -6.61 15.74
C THR A 152 8.49 -6.74 16.55
N PRO A 153 8.00 -5.65 17.17
CA PRO A 153 6.78 -5.73 17.95
C PRO A 153 5.57 -6.01 17.05
N THR A 154 4.69 -6.84 17.56
CA THR A 154 3.44 -7.18 16.91
C THR A 154 2.31 -6.34 17.48
N SER A 155 1.51 -5.75 16.61
CA SER A 155 0.32 -4.99 16.98
C SER A 155 -0.85 -5.37 16.07
N THR A 156 -1.96 -5.70 16.70
CA THR A 156 -3.25 -5.94 16.06
C THR A 156 -4.31 -5.04 16.71
N PRO A 157 -5.50 -4.85 16.13
CA PRO A 157 -6.54 -4.05 16.76
C PRO A 157 -6.80 -4.51 18.19
N ASN A 158 -6.73 -3.57 19.14
CA ASN A 158 -6.90 -3.77 20.58
C ASN A 158 -5.79 -4.56 21.30
N VAL A 159 -4.70 -4.92 20.61
CA VAL A 159 -3.56 -5.64 21.23
C VAL A 159 -2.25 -5.05 20.73
N GLY A 160 -1.39 -4.62 21.66
CA GLY A 160 -0.06 -4.09 21.33
C GLY A 160 -0.07 -2.70 20.70
N GLU A 161 -1.14 -1.94 20.88
CA GLU A 161 -1.25 -0.58 20.30
C GLU A 161 -0.22 0.40 20.86
N GLU A 162 0.30 0.14 22.06
CA GLU A 162 1.38 0.92 22.67
C GLU A 162 2.65 0.93 21.83
N PHE A 163 2.93 -0.14 21.07
CA PHE A 163 4.08 -0.21 20.16
C PHE A 163 3.95 0.75 18.99
N LEU A 164 2.73 1.05 18.53
CA LEU A 164 2.48 1.97 17.43
C LEU A 164 2.99 3.39 17.73
N LYS A 165 3.14 3.76 19.00
CA LYS A 165 3.65 5.08 19.41
C LYS A 165 5.17 5.11 19.50
N LYS A 166 5.80 3.99 19.83
CA LYS A 166 7.23 3.90 20.13
C LYS A 166 8.05 3.41 18.95
N ASP A 167 7.55 2.41 18.23
CA ASP A 167 8.32 1.68 17.24
C ASP A 167 7.97 2.12 15.83
N LYS A 168 9.00 2.27 15.01
CA LYS A 168 8.85 2.68 13.60
C LYS A 168 8.56 1.50 12.67
N ILE A 169 8.87 0.29 13.11
CA ILE A 169 8.60 -0.95 12.39
C ILE A 169 7.76 -1.83 13.28
N THR A 170 6.61 -2.26 12.78
CA THR A 170 5.69 -3.15 13.49
C THR A 170 5.20 -4.24 12.56
N SER A 171 4.81 -5.38 13.13
CA SER A 171 4.14 -6.46 12.42
C SER A 171 2.65 -6.43 12.73
N ALA A 172 1.81 -6.62 11.72
CA ALA A 172 0.36 -6.78 11.86
C ALA A 172 -0.03 -8.23 12.19
N ALA A 173 0.91 -9.14 12.38
CA ALA A 173 0.73 -10.54 12.79
C ALA A 173 -0.29 -11.35 11.97
N SER A 174 -0.64 -10.91 10.79
CA SER A 174 -1.56 -11.68 9.96
C SER A 174 -0.82 -12.80 9.25
N CYS A 175 -1.14 -14.02 9.59
CA CYS A 175 -0.82 -15.17 8.78
C CYS A 175 -2.06 -16.05 8.68
N THR A 176 -2.61 -16.11 7.52
CA THR A 176 -3.61 -17.11 7.13
C THR A 176 -3.01 -18.07 6.15
#